data_6ff2aefb8d2138bfdff67ec96c980fbb
#
_entry.id   6ff2aefb8d2138bfdff67ec96c980fbb
#
_cell.length_a   1.000
_cell.length_b   1.000
_cell.length_c   1.000
_cell.angle_alpha   90.00
_cell.angle_beta   90.00
_cell.angle_gamma   90.00
#
_symmetry.space_group_name_H-M   'P 1'
#
loop_
_entity.id
_entity.type
_entity.pdbx_description
1 polymer ?
#
loop_
_entity_poly.entity_id
_entity_poly.type
_entity_poly.pdbx_seq_one_letter_code
_entity_poly.pdbx_strand_id
1 'polypeptide(L)'
;MNNQQVVQQTENKAFVIGVLKEKKIGFKVSSNGRQMASGKLVVVCDTPLGKGEVEVKVMQFADKKDGTPNSLYKGLQTVAQTYKSIAEVGEANADTIKIEGSLEDETYYSANKGDFVEKLQIKATFVNRVDTTMAHACKVGFEGCITKTTPKDNELEVELVGIGYQGVAVPVTGVIPEHLVGAFQGRYTVGSTATLNIAILNVVTTKEVQQEVGFGESLGEVITTTVNKRIIFGGNMPKYQGVAGAIADETVKQGLALRQAKLEAKKEEAINKASGAGASMDAGFGSMPTGGFGAGSPQGGFGNSMPQGGFGGFGGFPA
;
A
#
# COMPACT_ATOMS: atom_id res chain seq x y z
N MET A 1 5.02 -34.52 19.61
CA MET A 1 5.86 -33.35 19.24
C MET A 1 5.58 -33.07 17.78
N ASN A 2 4.81 -32.01 17.47
CA ASN A 2 4.51 -31.66 16.08
C ASN A 2 5.77 -31.06 15.46
N ASN A 3 6.46 -31.81 14.61
CA ASN A 3 7.42 -31.27 13.67
C ASN A 3 6.67 -30.35 12.69
N GLN A 4 6.42 -29.11 13.06
CA GLN A 4 6.07 -28.10 12.07
C GLN A 4 7.33 -27.94 11.21
N GLN A 5 7.34 -28.56 10.03
CA GLN A 5 8.32 -28.23 9.01
C GLN A 5 8.29 -26.73 8.82
N VAL A 6 9.39 -26.06 9.14
CA VAL A 6 9.54 -24.62 8.89
C VAL A 6 9.50 -24.45 7.38
N VAL A 7 8.35 -24.03 6.87
CA VAL A 7 8.18 -23.76 5.43
C VAL A 7 9.11 -22.61 5.09
N GLN A 8 10.07 -22.86 4.21
CA GLN A 8 11.05 -21.86 3.79
C GLN A 8 10.33 -20.73 3.06
N GLN A 9 10.56 -19.47 3.50
CA GLN A 9 10.05 -18.30 2.81
C GLN A 9 10.76 -18.14 1.45
N THR A 10 10.00 -17.75 0.44
CA THR A 10 10.55 -17.43 -0.88
C THR A 10 11.25 -16.08 -0.90
N GLU A 11 12.16 -15.91 -1.86
CA GLU A 11 12.85 -14.63 -2.05
C GLU A 11 11.85 -13.54 -2.44
N ASN A 12 11.95 -12.40 -1.75
CA ASN A 12 11.10 -11.23 -1.97
C ASN A 12 11.89 -9.98 -1.62
N LYS A 13 12.55 -9.40 -2.60
CA LYS A 13 13.42 -8.24 -2.44
C LYS A 13 13.00 -7.12 -3.35
N ALA A 14 12.60 -5.99 -2.77
CA ALA A 14 12.29 -4.76 -3.49
C ALA A 14 13.49 -3.81 -3.45
N PHE A 15 13.74 -3.17 -4.57
CA PHE A 15 14.80 -2.20 -4.77
C PHE A 15 14.26 -1.04 -5.62
N VAL A 16 14.29 0.17 -5.05
CA VAL A 16 13.78 1.38 -5.71
C VAL A 16 14.82 2.48 -5.62
N ILE A 17 15.18 3.11 -6.74
CA ILE A 17 16.01 4.32 -6.79
C ILE A 17 15.26 5.37 -7.59
N GLY A 18 15.16 6.59 -7.05
CA GLY A 18 14.51 7.70 -7.73
C GLY A 18 14.44 8.94 -6.86
N VAL A 19 13.82 9.99 -7.37
CA VAL A 19 13.69 11.27 -6.67
C VAL A 19 12.53 11.20 -5.69
N LEU A 20 12.75 11.62 -4.45
CA LEU A 20 11.73 11.67 -3.41
C LEU A 20 10.68 12.74 -3.73
N LYS A 21 9.49 12.32 -4.18
CA LYS A 21 8.40 13.23 -4.49
C LYS A 21 7.68 13.73 -3.25
N GLU A 22 7.36 12.83 -2.35
CA GLU A 22 6.59 13.13 -1.15
C GLU A 22 7.00 12.21 0.00
N LYS A 23 7.02 12.75 1.22
CA LYS A 23 7.21 11.98 2.45
C LYS A 23 6.10 12.31 3.43
N LYS A 24 5.35 11.30 3.83
CA LYS A 24 4.31 11.39 4.87
C LYS A 24 4.62 10.36 5.94
N ILE A 25 5.44 10.73 6.91
CA ILE A 25 5.84 9.88 8.04
C ILE A 25 5.31 10.48 9.32
N GLY A 26 4.43 9.77 9.99
CA GLY A 26 3.88 10.14 11.30
C GLY A 26 4.51 9.31 12.43
N PHE A 27 4.67 9.93 13.58
CA PHE A 27 5.16 9.30 14.81
C PHE A 27 4.01 9.20 15.79
N LYS A 28 3.70 8.00 16.26
CA LYS A 28 2.56 7.75 17.13
C LYS A 28 2.84 6.61 18.11
N VAL A 29 2.00 6.50 19.12
CA VAL A 29 1.96 5.34 20.01
C VAL A 29 0.96 4.35 19.44
N SER A 30 1.36 3.09 19.34
CA SER A 30 0.48 1.99 18.92
C SER A 30 -0.52 1.63 20.03
N SER A 31 -1.56 0.86 19.73
CA SER A 31 -2.53 0.34 20.70
C SER A 31 -1.87 -0.42 21.87
N ASN A 32 -0.69 -0.99 21.64
CA ASN A 32 0.09 -1.71 22.66
C ASN A 32 1.08 -0.81 23.43
N GLY A 33 0.92 0.51 23.39
CA GLY A 33 1.77 1.47 24.10
C GLY A 33 3.18 1.67 23.51
N ARG A 34 3.52 1.04 22.36
CA ARG A 34 4.85 1.15 21.75
C ARG A 34 4.91 2.33 20.78
N GLN A 35 5.97 3.11 20.88
CA GLN A 35 6.23 4.17 19.91
C GLN A 35 6.54 3.57 18.54
N MET A 36 5.97 4.17 17.48
CA MET A 36 6.18 3.74 16.10
C MET A 36 6.22 4.92 15.13
N ALA A 37 7.03 4.78 14.10
CA ALA A 37 6.98 5.60 12.91
C ALA A 37 6.21 4.84 11.82
N SER A 38 5.25 5.48 11.16
CA SER A 38 4.52 4.86 10.06
C SER A 38 4.08 5.91 9.05
N GLY A 39 4.00 5.49 7.79
CA GLY A 39 3.58 6.38 6.73
C GLY A 39 3.94 5.86 5.35
N LYS A 40 4.11 6.78 4.42
CA LYS A 40 4.46 6.47 3.04
C LYS A 40 5.49 7.45 2.47
N LEU A 41 6.27 6.95 1.53
CA LEU A 41 7.13 7.71 0.63
C LEU A 41 6.61 7.53 -0.79
N VAL A 42 6.62 8.58 -1.58
CA VAL A 42 6.36 8.52 -3.02
C VAL A 42 7.65 8.89 -3.73
N VAL A 43 8.11 8.02 -4.62
CA VAL A 43 9.37 8.15 -5.36
C VAL A 43 9.07 8.20 -6.85
N VAL A 44 9.60 9.18 -7.55
CA VAL A 44 9.54 9.25 -9.02
C VAL A 44 10.71 8.45 -9.59
N CYS A 45 10.39 7.44 -10.39
CA CYS A 45 11.37 6.65 -11.11
C CYS A 45 11.22 6.89 -12.61
N ASP A 46 12.32 7.21 -13.27
CA ASP A 46 12.41 7.26 -14.72
C ASP A 46 13.28 6.09 -15.19
N THR A 47 12.64 5.03 -15.64
CA THR A 47 13.27 3.76 -15.97
C THR A 47 13.07 3.45 -17.47
N PRO A 48 13.83 2.51 -18.05
CA PRO A 48 13.58 2.05 -19.42
C PRO A 48 12.15 1.50 -19.65
N LEU A 49 11.45 1.13 -18.59
CA LEU A 49 10.05 0.68 -18.64
C LEU A 49 9.04 1.83 -18.60
N GLY A 50 9.53 3.06 -18.49
CA GLY A 50 8.74 4.29 -18.41
C GLY A 50 8.94 5.07 -17.12
N LYS A 51 8.45 6.31 -17.15
CA LYS A 51 8.41 7.20 -15.98
C LYS A 51 7.15 6.92 -15.18
N GLY A 52 7.30 6.76 -13.87
CA GLY A 52 6.17 6.51 -12.98
C GLY A 52 6.51 6.78 -11.52
N GLU A 53 5.49 6.69 -10.68
CA GLU A 53 5.60 6.88 -9.25
C GLU A 53 5.54 5.54 -8.53
N VAL A 54 6.37 5.37 -7.51
CA VAL A 54 6.36 4.21 -6.64
C VAL A 54 5.95 4.64 -5.25
N GLU A 55 4.81 4.15 -4.77
CA GLU A 55 4.39 4.34 -3.39
C GLU A 55 5.02 3.25 -2.52
N VAL A 56 5.75 3.65 -1.50
CA VAL A 56 6.45 2.76 -0.58
C VAL A 56 5.97 3.02 0.84
N LYS A 57 5.52 1.97 1.51
CA LYS A 57 5.14 2.01 2.92
C LYS A 57 6.37 1.98 3.81
N VAL A 58 6.35 2.77 4.87
CA VAL A 58 7.33 2.72 5.95
C VAL A 58 6.64 2.43 7.27
N MET A 59 7.20 1.53 8.07
CA MET A 59 6.68 1.24 9.41
C MET A 59 7.77 0.61 10.27
N GLN A 60 8.14 1.27 11.38
CA GLN A 60 9.12 0.77 12.34
C GLN A 60 8.71 1.13 13.77
N PHE A 61 8.90 0.21 14.69
CA PHE A 61 8.78 0.48 16.12
C PHE A 61 10.08 1.06 16.67
N ALA A 62 10.00 1.91 17.68
CA ALA A 62 11.15 2.54 18.32
C ALA A 62 12.10 1.51 18.95
N ASP A 63 11.49 0.45 19.52
CA ASP A 63 12.25 -0.62 20.15
C ASP A 63 12.00 -1.95 19.42
N LYS A 64 13.02 -2.80 19.40
CA LYS A 64 12.92 -4.18 18.95
C LYS A 64 12.09 -5.01 19.94
N LYS A 65 11.83 -6.29 19.62
CA LYS A 65 11.10 -7.20 20.49
C LYS A 65 11.80 -7.47 21.83
N ASP A 66 13.11 -7.37 21.86
CA ASP A 66 13.96 -7.54 23.04
C ASP A 66 14.09 -6.25 23.88
N GLY A 67 13.39 -5.18 23.52
CA GLY A 67 13.44 -3.88 24.21
C GLY A 67 14.64 -3.01 23.83
N THR A 68 15.55 -3.47 22.96
CA THR A 68 16.67 -2.64 22.51
C THR A 68 16.24 -1.60 21.48
N PRO A 69 16.89 -0.42 21.43
CA PRO A 69 16.56 0.62 20.45
C PRO A 69 16.68 0.13 19.01
N ASN A 70 15.71 0.49 18.18
CA ASN A 70 15.68 0.11 16.79
C ASN A 70 16.32 1.20 15.90
N SER A 71 17.46 0.89 15.29
CA SER A 71 18.17 1.79 14.38
C SER A 71 17.34 2.15 13.13
N LEU A 72 16.47 1.27 12.67
CA LEU A 72 15.58 1.54 11.53
C LEU A 72 14.55 2.63 11.86
N TYR A 73 14.06 2.67 13.09
CA TYR A 73 13.19 3.75 13.56
C TYR A 73 13.93 5.10 13.55
N LYS A 74 15.17 5.14 14.06
CA LYS A 74 16.02 6.34 13.99
C LYS A 74 16.28 6.76 12.54
N GLY A 75 16.51 5.80 11.65
CA GLY A 75 16.63 6.05 10.21
C GLY A 75 15.39 6.76 9.63
N LEU A 76 14.18 6.32 9.99
CA LEU A 76 12.96 6.99 9.56
C LEU A 76 12.78 8.39 10.17
N GLN A 77 13.26 8.63 11.39
CA GLN A 77 13.30 10.00 11.95
C GLN A 77 14.21 10.90 11.11
N THR A 78 15.40 10.40 10.74
CA THR A 78 16.32 11.13 9.85
C THR A 78 15.66 11.43 8.49
N VAL A 79 15.01 10.46 7.86
CA VAL A 79 14.28 10.65 6.60
C VAL A 79 13.22 11.75 6.75
N ALA A 80 12.40 11.69 7.79
CA ALA A 80 11.34 12.66 8.02
C ALA A 80 11.87 14.09 8.22
N GLN A 81 12.98 14.25 8.94
CA GLN A 81 13.49 15.55 9.36
C GLN A 81 14.46 16.18 8.36
N THR A 82 15.27 15.37 7.65
CA THR A 82 16.41 15.92 6.89
C THR A 82 16.34 15.69 5.38
N TYR A 83 15.54 14.72 4.91
CA TYR A 83 15.44 14.48 3.47
C TYR A 83 14.51 15.50 2.84
N LYS A 84 14.87 15.95 1.64
CA LYS A 84 14.15 16.97 0.88
C LYS A 84 13.31 16.31 -0.22
N SER A 85 12.02 16.56 -0.22
CA SER A 85 11.11 16.06 -1.25
C SER A 85 10.80 17.13 -2.31
N ILE A 86 10.37 16.71 -3.49
CA ILE A 86 9.91 17.61 -4.55
C ILE A 86 8.82 18.57 -4.02
N ALA A 87 7.91 18.05 -3.22
CA ALA A 87 6.83 18.83 -2.64
C ALA A 87 7.31 19.96 -1.71
N GLU A 88 8.51 19.82 -1.11
CA GLU A 88 9.08 20.82 -0.19
C GLU A 88 10.02 21.81 -0.86
N VAL A 89 10.84 21.34 -1.82
CA VAL A 89 11.95 22.15 -2.35
C VAL A 89 12.00 22.23 -3.88
N GLY A 90 11.05 21.62 -4.58
CA GLY A 90 11.05 21.50 -6.04
C GLY A 90 11.97 20.38 -6.55
N GLU A 91 11.78 19.98 -7.83
CA GLU A 91 12.45 18.80 -8.41
C GLU A 91 13.97 18.93 -8.44
N ALA A 92 14.50 20.12 -8.75
CA ALA A 92 15.93 20.36 -8.87
C ALA A 92 16.72 20.22 -7.55
N ASN A 93 16.05 20.35 -6.40
CA ASN A 93 16.68 20.35 -5.08
C ASN A 93 16.27 19.15 -4.22
N ALA A 94 15.41 18.27 -4.75
CA ALA A 94 14.94 17.11 -4.04
C ALA A 94 16.01 16.01 -3.99
N ASP A 95 15.98 15.23 -2.91
CA ASP A 95 16.93 14.14 -2.73
C ASP A 95 16.59 12.94 -3.62
N THR A 96 17.62 12.34 -4.21
CA THR A 96 17.53 11.01 -4.77
C THR A 96 17.74 9.98 -3.66
N ILE A 97 16.84 9.02 -3.56
CA ILE A 97 16.86 8.02 -2.51
C ILE A 97 16.89 6.60 -3.10
N LYS A 98 17.53 5.72 -2.33
CA LYS A 98 17.53 4.28 -2.55
C LYS A 98 16.74 3.62 -1.44
N ILE A 99 15.77 2.81 -1.81
CA ILE A 99 14.93 2.03 -0.90
C ILE A 99 15.21 0.55 -1.12
N GLU A 100 15.43 -0.18 -0.05
CA GLU A 100 15.48 -1.64 -0.01
C GLU A 100 14.35 -2.14 0.89
N GLY A 101 13.66 -3.21 0.47
CA GLY A 101 12.52 -3.72 1.20
C GLY A 101 11.96 -5.00 0.61
N SER A 102 10.66 -5.20 0.79
CA SER A 102 9.93 -6.36 0.29
C SER A 102 8.54 -5.96 -0.21
N LEU A 103 7.95 -6.80 -1.04
CA LEU A 103 6.56 -6.68 -1.46
C LEU A 103 5.66 -7.31 -0.38
N GLU A 104 4.67 -6.59 0.11
CA GLU A 104 3.69 -7.08 1.08
C GLU A 104 2.29 -7.13 0.49
N ASP A 105 1.56 -8.20 0.80
CA ASP A 105 0.12 -8.33 0.55
C ASP A 105 -0.64 -7.69 1.72
N GLU A 106 -1.20 -6.53 1.48
CA GLU A 106 -2.01 -5.76 2.43
C GLU A 106 -3.50 -5.81 2.09
N THR A 107 -3.95 -6.86 1.43
CA THR A 107 -5.37 -7.07 1.14
C THR A 107 -6.20 -6.93 2.41
N TYR A 108 -7.27 -6.14 2.32
CA TYR A 108 -8.19 -5.86 3.42
C TYR A 108 -9.64 -5.95 2.96
N TYR A 109 -10.54 -6.21 3.89
CA TYR A 109 -11.97 -6.15 3.63
C TYR A 109 -12.49 -4.71 3.76
N SER A 110 -13.19 -4.23 2.75
CA SER A 110 -13.83 -2.92 2.74
C SER A 110 -15.33 -3.08 3.03
N ALA A 111 -15.76 -2.68 4.22
CA ALA A 111 -17.17 -2.72 4.59
C ALA A 111 -18.06 -1.91 3.64
N ASN A 112 -17.54 -0.78 3.12
CA ASN A 112 -18.29 0.07 2.17
C ASN A 112 -18.49 -0.59 0.80
N LYS A 113 -17.56 -1.47 0.37
CA LYS A 113 -17.67 -2.21 -0.90
C LYS A 113 -18.30 -3.59 -0.72
N GLY A 114 -18.37 -4.10 0.51
CA GLY A 114 -18.79 -5.46 0.81
C GLY A 114 -17.82 -6.54 0.30
N ASP A 115 -16.58 -6.18 -0.04
CA ASP A 115 -15.62 -7.06 -0.71
C ASP A 115 -14.18 -6.79 -0.28
N PHE A 116 -13.27 -7.72 -0.64
CA PHE A 116 -11.85 -7.55 -0.44
C PHE A 116 -11.24 -6.58 -1.45
N VAL A 117 -10.39 -5.70 -0.96
CA VAL A 117 -9.57 -4.80 -1.78
C VAL A 117 -8.14 -5.33 -1.77
N GLU A 118 -7.71 -5.85 -2.92
CA GLU A 118 -6.35 -6.32 -3.09
C GLU A 118 -5.38 -5.13 -3.10
N LYS A 119 -4.36 -5.19 -2.26
CA LYS A 119 -3.33 -4.19 -2.18
C LYS A 119 -1.96 -4.85 -2.02
N LEU A 120 -1.18 -4.80 -3.10
CA LEU A 120 0.24 -5.13 -3.07
C LEU A 120 1.05 -3.84 -2.95
N GLN A 121 1.94 -3.77 -1.98
CA GLN A 121 2.70 -2.57 -1.68
C GLN A 121 4.14 -2.90 -1.30
N ILE A 122 5.09 -2.09 -1.76
CA ILE A 122 6.48 -2.19 -1.29
C ILE A 122 6.55 -1.63 0.13
N LYS A 123 7.12 -2.40 1.04
CA LYS A 123 7.46 -1.95 2.39
C LYS A 123 8.96 -1.78 2.53
N ALA A 124 9.39 -0.59 2.88
CA ALA A 124 10.79 -0.29 3.07
C ALA A 124 11.35 -0.90 4.36
N THR A 125 12.53 -1.49 4.25
CA THR A 125 13.39 -1.82 5.37
C THR A 125 14.44 -0.75 5.57
N PHE A 126 15.11 -0.34 4.48
CA PHE A 126 16.14 0.71 4.48
C PHE A 126 15.77 1.82 3.50
N VAL A 127 16.04 3.06 3.90
CA VAL A 127 15.89 4.25 3.07
C VAL A 127 17.17 5.08 3.21
N ASN A 128 17.91 5.21 2.12
CA ASN A 128 19.20 5.90 2.11
C ASN A 128 19.19 7.00 1.05
N ARG A 129 19.81 8.15 1.35
CA ARG A 129 20.12 9.16 0.35
C ARG A 129 21.27 8.64 -0.52
N VAL A 130 21.18 8.86 -1.82
CA VAL A 130 22.19 8.49 -2.80
C VAL A 130 22.50 9.65 -3.73
N ASP A 131 23.57 9.50 -4.53
CA ASP A 131 23.95 10.50 -5.51
C ASP A 131 22.85 10.68 -6.56
N THR A 132 22.61 11.92 -6.99
CA THR A 132 21.61 12.26 -8.00
C THR A 132 21.93 11.72 -9.40
N THR A 133 23.19 11.32 -9.65
CA THR A 133 23.63 10.69 -10.88
C THR A 133 23.32 9.20 -10.96
N MET A 134 22.85 8.60 -9.86
CA MET A 134 22.52 7.18 -9.83
C MET A 134 21.31 6.88 -10.71
N ALA A 135 21.44 5.87 -11.58
CA ALA A 135 20.36 5.46 -12.47
C ALA A 135 19.11 5.05 -11.68
N HIS A 136 17.96 5.57 -12.10
CA HIS A 136 16.68 5.22 -11.49
C HIS A 136 16.35 3.74 -11.72
N ALA A 137 15.71 3.13 -10.74
CA ALA A 137 15.32 1.73 -10.78
C ALA A 137 14.04 1.48 -9.98
N CYS A 138 13.22 0.59 -10.49
CA CYS A 138 12.13 -0.02 -9.72
C CYS A 138 12.13 -1.51 -10.04
N LYS A 139 12.56 -2.33 -9.09
CA LYS A 139 12.70 -3.76 -9.28
C LYS A 139 12.28 -4.50 -8.01
N VAL A 140 11.36 -5.43 -8.16
CA VAL A 140 11.05 -6.44 -7.14
C VAL A 140 11.47 -7.79 -7.68
N GLY A 141 12.48 -8.42 -7.07
CA GLY A 141 12.82 -9.83 -7.27
C GLY A 141 11.88 -10.67 -6.43
N PHE A 142 10.92 -11.32 -7.07
CA PHE A 142 9.90 -12.11 -6.38
C PHE A 142 9.96 -13.57 -6.84
N GLU A 143 10.30 -14.48 -5.91
CA GLU A 143 10.29 -15.92 -6.15
C GLU A 143 8.90 -16.47 -5.88
N GLY A 144 8.35 -17.19 -6.84
CA GLY A 144 7.04 -17.81 -6.71
C GLY A 144 6.84 -18.98 -7.69
N CYS A 145 5.84 -19.80 -7.40
CA CYS A 145 5.30 -20.77 -8.34
C CYS A 145 4.37 -20.06 -9.32
N ILE A 146 4.52 -20.29 -10.61
CA ILE A 146 3.63 -19.78 -11.64
C ILE A 146 2.35 -20.61 -11.60
N THR A 147 1.23 -19.99 -11.20
CA THR A 147 -0.05 -20.69 -11.05
C THR A 147 -0.95 -20.52 -12.25
N LYS A 148 -0.80 -19.42 -12.99
CA LYS A 148 -1.64 -19.13 -14.13
C LYS A 148 -0.93 -18.22 -15.13
N THR A 149 -1.25 -18.43 -16.40
CA THR A 149 -0.89 -17.50 -17.49
C THR A 149 -2.13 -17.24 -18.34
N THR A 150 -2.42 -15.96 -18.65
CA THR A 150 -3.59 -15.57 -19.43
C THR A 150 -3.16 -14.60 -20.54
N PRO A 151 -3.28 -14.97 -21.82
CA PRO A 151 -3.03 -14.03 -22.91
C PRO A 151 -4.03 -12.86 -22.84
N LYS A 152 -3.53 -11.63 -23.05
CA LYS A 152 -4.31 -10.40 -23.12
C LYS A 152 -3.78 -9.57 -24.28
N ASP A 153 -4.53 -9.47 -25.35
CA ASP A 153 -4.12 -8.77 -26.56
C ASP A 153 -2.68 -9.15 -26.99
N ASN A 154 -1.74 -8.24 -26.88
CA ASN A 154 -0.34 -8.45 -27.20
C ASN A 154 0.55 -8.72 -25.96
N GLU A 155 -0.04 -8.90 -24.79
CA GLU A 155 0.66 -9.09 -23.51
C GLU A 155 0.31 -10.45 -22.89
N LEU A 156 1.10 -10.90 -21.93
CA LEU A 156 0.82 -12.12 -21.17
C LEU A 156 0.70 -11.77 -19.68
N GLU A 157 -0.49 -11.95 -19.12
CA GLU A 157 -0.68 -11.86 -17.68
C GLU A 157 -0.20 -13.15 -17.01
N VAL A 158 0.61 -13.01 -15.97
CA VAL A 158 1.18 -14.12 -15.21
C VAL A 158 0.87 -13.94 -13.74
N GLU A 159 0.32 -14.99 -13.13
CA GLU A 159 0.10 -15.08 -11.70
C GLU A 159 1.18 -15.96 -11.05
N LEU A 160 1.84 -15.42 -10.03
CA LEU A 160 2.83 -16.10 -9.21
C LEU A 160 2.33 -16.19 -7.77
N VAL A 161 2.65 -17.28 -7.10
CA VAL A 161 2.38 -17.45 -5.68
C VAL A 161 3.69 -17.73 -4.96
N GLY A 162 4.16 -16.77 -4.20
CA GLY A 162 5.28 -16.92 -3.26
C GLY A 162 4.80 -17.37 -1.89
N ILE A 163 5.73 -17.83 -1.06
CA ILE A 163 5.46 -18.25 0.32
C ILE A 163 6.09 -17.24 1.27
N GLY A 164 5.26 -16.55 2.00
CA GLY A 164 5.65 -15.53 2.97
C GLY A 164 5.81 -16.08 4.40
N TYR A 165 5.75 -15.16 5.35
CA TYR A 165 5.89 -15.46 6.77
C TYR A 165 4.82 -16.46 7.25
N GLN A 166 5.23 -17.45 8.03
CA GLN A 166 4.38 -18.54 8.53
C GLN A 166 3.73 -19.41 7.43
N GLY A 167 4.33 -19.49 6.24
CA GLY A 167 3.81 -20.31 5.16
C GLY A 167 2.61 -19.71 4.42
N VAL A 168 2.24 -18.47 4.69
CA VAL A 168 1.10 -17.81 4.04
C VAL A 168 1.44 -17.43 2.61
N ALA A 169 0.58 -17.80 1.66
CA ALA A 169 0.78 -17.44 0.26
C ALA A 169 0.69 -15.92 0.04
N VAL A 170 1.53 -15.44 -0.87
CA VAL A 170 1.52 -14.07 -1.39
C VAL A 170 1.32 -14.15 -2.91
N PRO A 171 0.08 -14.01 -3.40
CA PRO A 171 -0.18 -13.99 -4.83
C PRO A 171 0.23 -12.64 -5.43
N VAL A 172 0.89 -12.70 -6.58
CA VAL A 172 1.33 -11.52 -7.33
C VAL A 172 0.97 -11.73 -8.79
N THR A 173 0.23 -10.78 -9.36
CA THR A 173 -0.09 -10.77 -10.78
C THR A 173 0.71 -9.66 -11.46
N GLY A 174 1.34 -9.98 -12.57
CA GLY A 174 2.05 -9.01 -13.40
C GLY A 174 1.89 -9.32 -14.89
N VAL A 175 2.30 -8.37 -15.71
CA VAL A 175 2.15 -8.44 -17.17
C VAL A 175 3.53 -8.50 -17.83
N ILE A 176 3.70 -9.41 -18.75
CA ILE A 176 4.88 -9.53 -19.61
C ILE A 176 4.58 -8.79 -20.92
N PRO A 177 5.39 -7.78 -21.29
CA PRO A 177 5.25 -7.07 -22.55
C PRO A 177 5.42 -7.98 -23.76
N GLU A 178 4.74 -7.66 -24.87
CA GLU A 178 4.70 -8.43 -26.12
C GLU A 178 6.07 -8.98 -26.56
N HIS A 179 7.10 -8.13 -26.57
CA HIS A 179 8.44 -8.50 -27.04
C HIS A 179 9.15 -9.54 -26.17
N LEU A 180 8.66 -9.82 -24.95
CA LEU A 180 9.19 -10.82 -24.02
C LEU A 180 8.33 -12.10 -23.95
N VAL A 181 7.12 -12.08 -24.48
CA VAL A 181 6.16 -13.21 -24.36
C VAL A 181 6.74 -14.51 -24.93
N GLY A 182 7.29 -14.46 -26.15
CA GLY A 182 7.86 -15.66 -26.76
C GLY A 182 9.05 -16.25 -25.98
N ALA A 183 9.92 -15.40 -25.44
CA ALA A 183 11.04 -15.84 -24.60
C ALA A 183 10.57 -16.44 -23.27
N PHE A 184 9.51 -15.90 -22.71
CA PHE A 184 8.90 -16.42 -21.48
C PHE A 184 8.24 -17.78 -21.74
N GLN A 185 7.34 -17.89 -22.70
CA GLN A 185 6.61 -19.12 -23.00
C GLN A 185 7.50 -20.28 -23.42
N GLY A 186 8.66 -20.00 -24.02
CA GLY A 186 9.64 -21.02 -24.38
C GLY A 186 10.38 -21.65 -23.18
N ARG A 187 10.26 -21.08 -21.98
CA ARG A 187 11.04 -21.53 -20.80
C ARG A 187 10.19 -21.74 -19.54
N TYR A 188 9.14 -20.95 -19.34
CA TYR A 188 8.35 -20.96 -18.12
C TYR A 188 7.00 -21.61 -18.37
N THR A 189 6.63 -22.52 -17.48
CA THR A 189 5.36 -23.23 -17.54
C THR A 189 4.60 -23.06 -16.21
N VAL A 190 3.29 -23.21 -16.24
CA VAL A 190 2.49 -23.35 -15.01
C VAL A 190 3.03 -24.51 -14.17
N GLY A 191 3.15 -24.31 -12.87
CA GLY A 191 3.76 -25.24 -11.92
C GLY A 191 5.27 -25.04 -11.74
N SER A 192 5.96 -24.27 -12.60
CA SER A 192 7.38 -23.97 -12.39
C SER A 192 7.58 -22.84 -11.35
N THR A 193 8.70 -22.91 -10.62
CA THR A 193 9.12 -21.89 -9.66
C THR A 193 10.22 -21.04 -10.25
N ALA A 194 10.09 -19.72 -10.17
CA ALA A 194 11.10 -18.80 -10.64
C ALA A 194 11.14 -17.52 -9.81
N THR A 195 12.30 -16.85 -9.75
CA THR A 195 12.37 -15.45 -9.30
C THR A 195 12.18 -14.55 -10.52
N LEU A 196 11.06 -13.85 -10.57
CA LEU A 196 10.78 -12.88 -11.62
C LEU A 196 11.08 -11.45 -11.15
N ASN A 197 11.57 -10.64 -12.07
CA ASN A 197 11.83 -9.21 -11.83
C ASN A 197 10.59 -8.42 -12.25
N ILE A 198 9.96 -7.76 -11.29
CA ILE A 198 8.71 -7.04 -11.48
C ILE A 198 8.97 -5.54 -11.20
N ALA A 199 8.61 -4.67 -12.12
CA ALA A 199 8.51 -3.25 -11.87
C ALA A 199 7.08 -2.92 -11.43
N ILE A 200 6.95 -2.12 -10.36
CA ILE A 200 5.65 -1.66 -9.85
C ILE A 200 5.64 -0.14 -9.97
N LEU A 201 4.91 0.36 -10.96
CA LEU A 201 4.88 1.77 -11.30
C LEU A 201 3.44 2.27 -11.36
N ASN A 202 3.15 3.37 -10.70
CA ASN A 202 1.93 4.13 -10.91
C ASN A 202 2.18 5.12 -12.04
N VAL A 203 1.67 4.80 -13.20
CA VAL A 203 1.79 5.66 -14.39
C VAL A 203 0.63 6.63 -14.41
N VAL A 204 0.95 7.91 -14.36
CA VAL A 204 -0.03 8.99 -14.48
C VAL A 204 -0.21 9.28 -15.97
N THR A 205 -1.41 9.02 -16.49
CA THR A 205 -1.78 9.33 -17.86
C THR A 205 -2.74 10.50 -17.85
N THR A 206 -2.38 11.58 -18.51
CA THR A 206 -3.24 12.76 -18.69
C THR A 206 -3.85 12.70 -20.09
N LYS A 207 -5.18 12.75 -20.17
CA LYS A 207 -5.92 12.90 -21.43
C LYS A 207 -6.66 14.24 -21.41
N GLU A 208 -6.43 15.04 -22.44
CA GLU A 208 -7.28 16.18 -22.72
C GLU A 208 -8.52 15.68 -23.44
N VAL A 209 -9.67 15.85 -22.84
CA VAL A 209 -10.96 15.57 -23.46
C VAL A 209 -11.58 16.92 -23.84
N GLN A 210 -11.67 17.16 -25.14
CA GLN A 210 -12.43 18.31 -25.65
C GLN A 210 -13.92 17.97 -25.59
N GLN A 211 -14.67 18.72 -24.78
CA GLN A 211 -16.12 18.65 -24.85
C GLN A 211 -16.59 19.38 -26.09
N GLU A 212 -17.34 18.70 -26.98
CA GLU A 212 -18.03 19.35 -28.08
C GLU A 212 -19.10 20.29 -27.48
N VAL A 213 -18.88 21.59 -27.63
CA VAL A 213 -19.88 22.61 -27.29
C VAL A 213 -20.58 23.03 -28.57
N GLY A 214 -21.89 23.07 -28.54
CA GLY A 214 -22.70 23.49 -29.71
C GLY A 214 -22.50 24.94 -30.17
N PHE A 215 -21.85 25.78 -29.32
CA PHE A 215 -21.48 27.16 -29.62
C PHE A 215 -20.47 27.66 -28.58
N GLY A 216 -19.39 28.34 -29.03
CA GLY A 216 -18.34 28.88 -28.19
C GLY A 216 -17.03 28.07 -28.21
N GLU A 217 -16.05 28.49 -27.39
CA GLU A 217 -14.78 27.78 -27.27
C GLU A 217 -14.94 26.51 -26.42
N SER A 218 -14.39 25.40 -26.90
CA SER A 218 -14.35 24.14 -26.17
C SER A 218 -13.47 24.30 -24.93
N LEU A 219 -14.04 24.12 -23.74
CA LEU A 219 -13.28 23.99 -22.50
C LEU A 219 -12.71 22.58 -22.44
N GLY A 220 -11.41 22.46 -22.70
CA GLY A 220 -10.70 21.20 -22.53
C GLY A 220 -10.70 20.77 -21.07
N GLU A 221 -11.26 19.61 -20.75
CA GLU A 221 -11.16 18.99 -19.44
C GLU A 221 -9.93 18.06 -19.42
N VAL A 222 -9.04 18.28 -18.48
CA VAL A 222 -7.86 17.44 -18.29
C VAL A 222 -8.19 16.29 -17.34
N ILE A 223 -8.42 15.10 -17.90
CA ILE A 223 -8.65 13.90 -17.10
C ILE A 223 -7.31 13.24 -16.79
N THR A 224 -6.95 13.22 -15.52
CA THR A 224 -5.75 12.52 -15.04
C THR A 224 -6.12 11.16 -14.49
N THR A 225 -5.62 10.10 -15.10
CA THR A 225 -5.83 8.72 -14.66
C THR A 225 -4.52 8.12 -14.18
N THR A 226 -4.51 7.55 -12.99
CA THR A 226 -3.35 6.82 -12.47
C THR A 226 -3.58 5.32 -12.64
N VAL A 227 -2.72 4.66 -13.37
CA VAL A 227 -2.77 3.21 -13.61
C VAL A 227 -1.60 2.55 -12.90
N ASN A 228 -1.89 1.60 -12.02
CA ASN A 228 -0.87 0.76 -11.41
C ASN A 228 -0.44 -0.32 -12.40
N LYS A 229 0.79 -0.23 -12.90
CA LYS A 229 1.38 -1.24 -13.79
C LYS A 229 2.36 -2.11 -13.02
N ARG A 230 2.23 -3.42 -13.20
CA ARG A 230 3.16 -4.43 -12.71
C ARG A 230 3.75 -5.14 -13.90
N ILE A 231 4.95 -4.73 -14.29
CA ILE A 231 5.60 -5.19 -15.52
C ILE A 231 6.66 -6.23 -15.15
N ILE A 232 6.52 -7.45 -15.66
CA ILE A 232 7.53 -8.50 -15.54
C ILE A 232 8.50 -8.33 -16.71
N PHE A 233 9.74 -7.96 -16.40
CA PHE A 233 10.74 -7.64 -17.42
C PHE A 233 11.95 -8.58 -17.46
N GLY A 234 11.92 -9.66 -16.65
CA GLY A 234 12.97 -10.68 -16.64
C GLY A 234 12.83 -11.64 -15.48
N GLY A 235 13.73 -12.59 -15.39
CA GLY A 235 13.75 -13.57 -14.31
C GLY A 235 14.94 -14.52 -14.43
N ASN A 236 15.12 -15.39 -13.42
CA ASN A 236 16.09 -16.46 -13.44
C ASN A 236 15.53 -17.70 -14.18
N MET A 237 16.36 -18.71 -14.38
CA MET A 237 15.91 -19.99 -14.95
C MET A 237 14.87 -20.65 -14.04
N PRO A 238 13.74 -21.14 -14.59
CA PRO A 238 12.72 -21.80 -13.79
C PRO A 238 13.21 -23.14 -13.25
N LYS A 239 12.72 -23.48 -12.06
CA LYS A 239 12.86 -24.80 -11.45
C LYS A 239 11.53 -25.52 -11.62
N TYR A 240 11.56 -26.70 -12.20
CA TYR A 240 10.37 -27.52 -12.43
C TYR A 240 10.06 -28.36 -11.18
N GLN A 241 8.83 -28.84 -11.07
CA GLN A 241 8.40 -29.71 -9.96
C GLN A 241 9.33 -30.92 -9.81
N GLY A 242 9.68 -31.23 -8.56
CA GLY A 242 10.63 -32.32 -8.24
C GLY A 242 12.11 -31.90 -8.26
N VAL A 243 12.44 -30.72 -8.74
CA VAL A 243 13.81 -30.19 -8.67
C VAL A 243 14.02 -29.46 -7.33
N ALA A 244 15.22 -29.60 -6.75
CA ALA A 244 15.57 -28.93 -5.50
C ALA A 244 15.33 -27.42 -5.57
N GLY A 245 14.60 -26.89 -4.59
CA GLY A 245 14.23 -25.48 -4.50
C GLY A 245 13.02 -25.07 -5.35
N ALA A 246 12.32 -26.00 -5.99
CA ALA A 246 10.99 -25.76 -6.52
C ALA A 246 9.97 -25.76 -5.38
N ILE A 247 8.98 -24.87 -5.46
CA ILE A 247 7.85 -24.83 -4.51
C ILE A 247 6.89 -25.95 -4.91
N ALA A 248 6.62 -26.87 -4.00
CA ALA A 248 5.69 -27.96 -4.25
C ALA A 248 4.24 -27.43 -4.35
N ASP A 249 3.43 -28.01 -5.23
CA ASP A 249 2.01 -27.63 -5.41
C ASP A 249 1.22 -27.70 -4.11
N GLU A 250 1.53 -28.68 -3.27
CA GLU A 250 0.88 -28.82 -1.96
C GLU A 250 1.21 -27.65 -1.04
N THR A 251 2.46 -27.14 -1.06
CA THR A 251 2.86 -25.95 -0.31
C THR A 251 2.10 -24.72 -0.79
N VAL A 252 1.90 -24.57 -2.10
CA VAL A 252 1.10 -23.49 -2.68
C VAL A 252 -0.34 -23.55 -2.19
N LYS A 253 -0.98 -24.73 -2.27
CA LYS A 253 -2.36 -24.96 -1.82
C LYS A 253 -2.53 -24.64 -0.33
N GLN A 254 -1.63 -25.15 0.52
CA GLN A 254 -1.65 -24.88 1.96
C GLN A 254 -1.46 -23.39 2.25
N GLY A 255 -0.54 -22.73 1.56
CA GLY A 255 -0.30 -21.30 1.69
C GLY A 255 -1.52 -20.45 1.30
N LEU A 256 -2.21 -20.82 0.23
CA LEU A 256 -3.45 -20.16 -0.19
C LEU A 256 -4.59 -20.37 0.81
N ALA A 257 -4.74 -21.57 1.36
CA ALA A 257 -5.72 -21.85 2.42
C ALA A 257 -5.44 -21.02 3.68
N LEU A 258 -4.18 -20.90 4.09
CA LEU A 258 -3.77 -20.03 5.22
C LEU A 258 -4.05 -18.56 4.93
N ARG A 259 -3.81 -18.10 3.70
CA ARG A 259 -4.15 -16.74 3.28
C ARG A 259 -5.65 -16.50 3.38
N GLN A 260 -6.46 -17.42 2.85
CA GLN A 260 -7.92 -17.29 2.88
C GLN A 260 -8.44 -17.21 4.32
N ALA A 261 -7.96 -18.07 5.21
CA ALA A 261 -8.33 -18.04 6.63
C ALA A 261 -7.99 -16.69 7.29
N LYS A 262 -6.82 -16.10 6.96
CA LYS A 262 -6.45 -14.76 7.46
C LYS A 262 -7.35 -13.66 6.89
N LEU A 263 -7.78 -13.76 5.64
CA LEU A 263 -8.68 -12.79 5.03
C LEU A 263 -10.08 -12.86 5.66
N GLU A 264 -10.62 -14.06 5.91
CA GLU A 264 -11.90 -14.22 6.60
C GLU A 264 -11.85 -13.65 8.03
N ALA A 265 -10.78 -13.87 8.77
CA ALA A 265 -10.62 -13.28 10.09
C ALA A 265 -10.59 -11.74 10.03
N LYS A 266 -9.91 -11.15 9.04
CA LYS A 266 -9.93 -9.69 8.83
C LYS A 266 -11.32 -9.16 8.45
N LYS A 267 -12.09 -9.94 7.68
CA LYS A 267 -13.46 -9.60 7.32
C LYS A 267 -14.35 -9.56 8.56
N GLU A 268 -14.31 -10.60 9.38
CA GLU A 268 -15.06 -10.66 10.65
C GLU A 268 -14.70 -9.48 11.57
N GLU A 269 -13.40 -9.17 11.71
CA GLU A 269 -12.95 -8.03 12.51
C GLU A 269 -13.49 -6.70 11.97
N ALA A 270 -13.49 -6.51 10.64
CA ALA A 270 -13.98 -5.30 10.00
C ALA A 270 -15.51 -5.15 10.17
N ILE A 271 -16.27 -6.23 10.03
CA ILE A 271 -17.73 -6.26 10.25
C ILE A 271 -18.05 -5.94 11.72
N ASN A 272 -17.36 -6.57 12.66
CA ASN A 272 -17.57 -6.34 14.08
C ASN A 272 -17.25 -4.89 14.49
N LYS A 273 -16.22 -4.29 13.92
CA LYS A 273 -15.91 -2.85 14.10
C LYS A 273 -17.00 -1.95 13.52
N ALA A 274 -17.53 -2.28 12.35
CA ALA A 274 -18.57 -1.49 11.69
C ALA A 274 -19.93 -1.60 12.39
N SER A 275 -20.25 -2.75 12.98
CA SER A 275 -21.49 -2.99 13.72
C SER A 275 -21.50 -2.45 15.17
N GLY A 276 -20.42 -1.78 15.60
CA GLY A 276 -20.33 -1.23 16.96
C GLY A 276 -20.15 -2.29 18.08
N ALA A 277 -20.08 -3.56 17.75
CA ALA A 277 -19.92 -4.65 18.71
C ALA A 277 -18.52 -4.71 19.37
N GLY A 278 -17.59 -3.89 18.91
CA GLY A 278 -16.21 -3.81 19.46
C GLY A 278 -15.99 -2.72 20.53
N ALA A 279 -17.02 -1.98 20.92
CA ALA A 279 -16.89 -0.82 21.81
C ALA A 279 -17.36 -1.04 23.25
N SER A 280 -17.48 -2.30 23.72
CA SER A 280 -17.90 -2.54 25.10
C SER A 280 -17.18 -3.74 25.72
N MET A 281 -15.91 -3.59 26.04
CA MET A 281 -15.25 -4.28 27.14
C MET A 281 -14.05 -3.44 27.63
N ASP A 282 -14.35 -2.22 28.06
CA ASP A 282 -13.55 -1.53 29.06
C ASP A 282 -14.53 -1.01 30.12
N ALA A 283 -15.12 -1.95 30.83
CA ALA A 283 -15.90 -1.65 32.03
C ALA A 283 -14.90 -1.32 33.13
N GLY A 284 -14.56 -0.03 33.20
CA GLY A 284 -13.90 0.55 34.33
C GLY A 284 -14.68 0.25 35.61
N PHE A 285 -14.00 -0.31 36.57
CA PHE A 285 -14.34 -0.38 37.97
C PHE A 285 -14.85 0.96 38.47
N GLY A 286 -15.98 0.91 39.20
CA GLY A 286 -16.29 1.90 40.19
C GLY A 286 -17.52 2.77 39.95
N SER A 287 -18.70 2.31 40.33
CA SER A 287 -19.74 3.20 40.82
C SER A 287 -20.32 2.62 42.11
N MET A 288 -19.97 3.28 43.22
CA MET A 288 -20.70 3.16 44.45
C MET A 288 -22.10 3.78 44.33
N PRO A 289 -23.12 3.21 44.92
CA PRO A 289 -24.44 3.80 44.99
C PRO A 289 -24.52 4.77 46.15
N THR A 290 -24.78 6.04 45.88
CA THR A 290 -25.29 6.97 46.86
C THR A 290 -26.72 7.30 46.49
N GLY A 291 -27.59 6.93 47.39
CA GLY A 291 -29.02 7.16 47.30
C GLY A 291 -29.43 8.59 47.59
N GLY A 292 -30.66 8.90 47.26
CA GLY A 292 -31.40 9.85 48.04
C GLY A 292 -32.14 10.96 47.32
N PHE A 293 -33.43 10.78 47.20
CA PHE A 293 -34.51 11.79 47.36
C PHE A 293 -34.60 13.05 46.50
N GLY A 294 -35.78 13.23 45.96
CA GLY A 294 -36.35 14.55 45.77
C GLY A 294 -37.21 14.77 44.55
N ALA A 295 -38.50 14.63 44.74
CA ALA A 295 -39.54 15.02 43.83
C ALA A 295 -39.53 16.52 43.50
N GLY A 296 -40.06 16.87 42.30
CA GLY A 296 -40.41 18.27 42.00
C GLY A 296 -40.48 18.58 40.52
N SER A 297 -41.59 18.36 39.84
CA SER A 297 -42.00 19.22 38.73
C SER A 297 -42.56 20.54 39.32
N PRO A 298 -42.46 21.67 38.60
CA PRO A 298 -43.47 22.00 37.61
C PRO A 298 -42.97 22.81 36.38
N GLN A 299 -43.51 22.56 35.23
CA GLN A 299 -44.33 23.37 34.34
C GLN A 299 -44.02 24.87 34.18
N GLY A 300 -43.94 25.29 32.91
CA GLY A 300 -44.03 26.68 32.44
C GLY A 300 -42.73 27.12 31.72
N GLY A 301 -42.71 27.68 30.55
CA GLY A 301 -43.65 28.40 29.76
C GLY A 301 -42.89 29.09 28.63
N PHE A 302 -43.53 29.26 27.56
CA PHE A 302 -43.30 30.10 26.37
C PHE A 302 -42.20 31.16 26.38
N GLY A 303 -41.52 31.35 25.23
CA GLY A 303 -40.69 32.53 24.95
C GLY A 303 -40.12 32.55 23.57
N ASN A 304 -40.95 32.86 22.57
CA ASN A 304 -40.55 33.37 21.23
C ASN A 304 -39.70 34.63 21.39
N SER A 305 -38.62 34.71 20.64
CA SER A 305 -38.16 36.02 20.05
C SER A 305 -37.03 35.82 19.05
N MET A 306 -37.39 36.01 17.78
CA MET A 306 -36.47 36.47 16.75
C MET A 306 -36.09 37.91 17.04
N PRO A 307 -34.97 38.37 16.57
CA PRO A 307 -34.89 39.66 15.95
C PRO A 307 -34.46 39.58 14.47
N GLN A 308 -35.28 40.19 13.70
CA GLN A 308 -35.15 40.65 12.36
C GLN A 308 -34.37 41.99 12.32
N GLY A 309 -33.63 42.23 11.26
CA GLY A 309 -33.05 43.51 10.89
C GLY A 309 -31.56 43.42 10.64
N GLY A 310 -31.00 43.94 9.58
CA GLY A 310 -31.51 44.89 8.61
C GLY A 310 -30.48 45.06 7.48
N PHE A 311 -31.01 45.41 6.36
CA PHE A 311 -30.33 45.83 5.12
C PHE A 311 -29.59 47.16 5.29
N GLY A 312 -28.48 47.34 4.58
CA GLY A 312 -27.85 48.62 4.28
C GLY A 312 -26.40 48.38 3.96
N GLY A 313 -25.78 48.84 2.89
CA GLY A 313 -26.14 49.78 1.87
C GLY A 313 -24.96 49.92 0.93
N PHE A 314 -25.26 50.29 -0.26
CA PHE A 314 -24.40 50.61 -1.41
C PHE A 314 -23.38 51.73 -1.16
N GLY A 315 -22.27 51.70 -1.86
CA GLY A 315 -21.39 52.83 -2.18
C GLY A 315 -19.96 52.32 -2.36
N GLY A 316 -19.20 52.53 -3.40
CA GLY A 316 -19.28 53.43 -4.53
C GLY A 316 -17.85 53.47 -5.02
N PHE A 317 -17.64 53.31 -6.32
CA PHE A 317 -16.35 53.59 -6.98
C PHE A 317 -16.05 55.09 -6.98
N PRO A 318 -14.77 55.50 -7.00
CA PRO A 318 -14.33 56.21 -8.17
C PRO A 318 -12.88 55.91 -8.64
N ALA A 319 -12.74 56.09 -9.94
CA ALA A 319 -11.63 56.51 -10.81
C ALA A 319 -10.33 55.69 -10.80
#